data_b2c7b8b11fdeb6cdb662c9410dea98df
#
_entry.id   b2c7b8b11fdeb6cdb662c9410dea98df
#
_cell.length_a   1.000
_cell.length_b   1.000
_cell.length_c   1.000
_cell.angle_alpha   90.00
_cell.angle_beta   90.00
_cell.angle_gamma   90.00
#
_symmetry.space_group_name_H-M   'P 1'
#
loop_
_entity.id
_entity.type
_entity.pdbx_description
1 polymer ?
#
loop_
_entity_poly.entity_id
_entity_poly.type
_entity_poly.pdbx_seq_one_letter_code
_entity_poly.pdbx_strand_id
1 'polypeptide(L)'
;MVVQSMLSGTQPGGPERVPANNHFAAHTGPSYSIEQITSEDDLANLREDWNRLSETAESPNVFTTFDWFRAWNQRFTQEAPRRRRLSVLVLKKDGAIVGISPLINRTASRFAVVVRKLEFVGLADYNDFLLGNGPTGQIEAIMDFLVQTQDQWDLVDLRDLPKTGNTLAIVESALSYTGLIYRILPEEDRSPYLLIDAPWSGMVSRLSRSSRHTLRNQQYRLERMRGEGLRVRVIENPQEEPELLEKLIALEGQKRVNGKLVPPFIGRYPEVFQSLFDTLGPRGWIYVALMELGDRPLAWQLGFRCGKRLWDYTKAYDHAFSRFSPGTMLIPAVLDYGFSHGFEEYDFLRGEEPYKMIWNTGYHERFRLAIWSRRWISRARAFVYLDLKTAVYRLFGRSR
;
A
#
# COMPACT_ATOMS: atom_id res chain seq x y z
N MET A 1 -48.48 28.15 20.34
CA MET A 1 -47.45 28.98 20.99
C MET A 1 -46.13 28.25 20.86
N VAL A 2 -45.25 28.84 20.05
CA VAL A 2 -43.80 28.63 19.94
C VAL A 2 -43.35 27.19 19.59
N VAL A 3 -42.96 26.96 18.33
CA VAL A 3 -41.66 26.46 17.89
C VAL A 3 -41.49 26.85 16.43
N GLN A 4 -40.74 27.90 16.21
CA GLN A 4 -40.10 28.24 14.95
C GLN A 4 -38.66 28.53 15.30
N SER A 5 -37.77 27.83 14.67
CA SER A 5 -36.41 28.18 14.20
C SER A 5 -35.44 27.02 14.29
N MET A 6 -34.95 26.64 13.19
CA MET A 6 -33.54 26.46 12.85
C MET A 6 -33.38 25.61 11.58
N LEU A 7 -33.50 26.28 10.46
CA LEU A 7 -32.95 25.81 9.20
C LEU A 7 -31.96 26.88 8.75
N SER A 8 -30.69 26.74 9.13
CA SER A 8 -29.58 27.43 8.48
C SER A 8 -28.76 26.38 7.73
N GLY A 9 -29.09 26.27 6.44
CA GLY A 9 -28.26 25.48 5.51
C GLY A 9 -26.97 26.21 5.24
N THR A 10 -25.86 25.56 5.55
CA THR A 10 -24.56 25.94 5.04
C THR A 10 -24.44 25.45 3.61
N GLN A 11 -24.37 26.36 2.65
CA GLN A 11 -24.02 26.08 1.27
C GLN A 11 -22.54 25.65 1.21
N PRO A 12 -22.19 24.69 0.34
CA PRO A 12 -20.78 24.35 0.09
C PRO A 12 -20.13 25.52 -0.68
N GLY A 13 -19.08 26.09 -0.09
CA GLY A 13 -18.28 27.14 -0.68
C GLY A 13 -17.73 26.73 -2.04
N GLY A 14 -17.97 27.58 -3.04
CA GLY A 14 -17.33 27.48 -4.36
C GLY A 14 -15.82 27.73 -4.24
N PRO A 15 -15.03 27.38 -5.28
CA PRO A 15 -13.58 27.52 -5.23
C PRO A 15 -13.18 29.01 -5.08
N GLU A 16 -12.56 29.34 -3.96
CA GLU A 16 -11.92 30.63 -3.76
C GLU A 16 -10.85 30.87 -4.83
N ARG A 17 -11.01 31.99 -5.53
CA ARG A 17 -9.99 32.50 -6.45
C ARG A 17 -8.93 33.26 -5.64
N VAL A 18 -7.77 32.64 -5.46
CA VAL A 18 -6.59 33.34 -4.94
C VAL A 18 -5.97 34.16 -6.09
N PRO A 19 -5.68 35.47 -5.90
CA PRO A 19 -5.05 36.30 -6.93
C PRO A 19 -3.62 35.85 -7.22
N ALA A 20 -3.28 35.77 -8.50
CA ALA A 20 -1.94 35.46 -8.98
C ALA A 20 -1.00 36.65 -8.68
N ASN A 21 -0.26 36.56 -7.58
CA ASN A 21 0.91 37.42 -7.37
C ASN A 21 2.15 36.57 -7.69
N ASN A 22 2.77 36.88 -8.84
CA ASN A 22 4.07 36.36 -9.27
C ASN A 22 5.20 36.96 -8.41
N HIS A 23 5.48 36.37 -7.27
CA HIS A 23 6.77 36.51 -6.61
C HIS A 23 7.30 35.11 -6.31
N PHE A 24 8.13 34.62 -7.24
CA PHE A 24 9.07 33.50 -6.91
C PHE A 24 10.04 34.07 -5.87
N ALA A 25 9.78 33.80 -4.60
CA ALA A 25 10.77 33.96 -3.56
C ALA A 25 11.88 32.94 -3.85
N ALA A 26 13.10 33.43 -4.08
CA ALA A 26 14.27 32.56 -4.17
C ALA A 26 14.40 31.80 -2.84
N HIS A 27 14.15 30.49 -2.86
CA HIS A 27 14.38 29.63 -1.71
C HIS A 27 15.88 29.65 -1.40
N THR A 28 16.27 30.22 -0.26
CA THR A 28 17.65 30.19 0.27
C THR A 28 17.97 28.89 0.98
N GLY A 29 17.26 27.81 0.67
CA GLY A 29 17.49 26.46 1.18
C GLY A 29 18.58 25.72 0.42
N PRO A 30 19.04 24.57 0.94
CA PRO A 30 20.04 23.76 0.27
C PRO A 30 19.57 23.37 -1.13
N SER A 31 20.46 23.55 -2.13
CA SER A 31 20.15 23.25 -3.52
C SER A 31 20.06 21.72 -3.70
N TYR A 32 18.87 21.22 -4.05
CA TYR A 32 18.66 19.85 -4.50
C TYR A 32 18.71 19.79 -6.03
N SER A 33 19.36 18.77 -6.58
CA SER A 33 19.22 18.41 -7.98
C SER A 33 18.39 17.15 -8.13
N ILE A 34 17.58 17.09 -9.19
CA ILE A 34 16.78 15.92 -9.50
C ILE A 34 17.24 15.31 -10.81
N GLU A 35 17.52 14.02 -10.78
CA GLU A 35 17.79 13.18 -11.93
C GLU A 35 16.60 12.24 -12.13
N GLN A 36 16.10 12.16 -13.37
CA GLN A 36 15.03 11.24 -13.74
C GLN A 36 15.61 9.99 -14.37
N ILE A 37 15.44 8.85 -13.72
CA ILE A 37 15.86 7.55 -14.22
C ILE A 37 14.76 6.96 -15.10
N THR A 38 15.16 6.62 -16.34
CA THR A 38 14.24 6.11 -17.37
C THR A 38 14.71 4.80 -18.01
N SER A 39 15.92 4.32 -17.66
CA SER A 39 16.47 3.04 -18.14
C SER A 39 16.58 2.00 -17.02
N GLU A 40 16.51 0.72 -17.37
CA GLU A 40 16.66 -0.38 -16.41
C GLU A 40 18.10 -0.51 -15.90
N ASP A 41 19.10 -0.15 -16.71
CA ASP A 41 20.50 -0.19 -16.31
C ASP A 41 20.80 0.88 -15.24
N ASP A 42 20.31 2.09 -15.43
CA ASP A 42 20.45 3.16 -14.44
C ASP A 42 19.65 2.83 -13.16
N LEU A 43 18.48 2.20 -13.30
CA LEU A 43 17.71 1.72 -12.15
C LEU A 43 18.51 0.68 -11.35
N ALA A 44 19.18 -0.24 -12.03
CA ALA A 44 19.99 -1.28 -11.35
C ALA A 44 21.13 -0.68 -10.53
N ASN A 45 21.74 0.40 -11.01
CA ASN A 45 22.82 1.11 -10.32
C ASN A 45 22.36 1.83 -9.04
N LEU A 46 21.06 2.07 -8.88
CA LEU A 46 20.49 2.69 -7.67
C LEU A 46 20.31 1.73 -6.50
N ARG A 47 20.46 0.41 -6.69
CA ARG A 47 20.11 -0.61 -5.68
C ARG A 47 20.73 -0.34 -4.31
N GLU A 48 22.01 -0.02 -4.26
CA GLU A 48 22.73 0.18 -2.98
C GLU A 48 22.23 1.43 -2.24
N ASP A 49 22.15 2.56 -2.95
CA ASP A 49 21.63 3.81 -2.36
C ASP A 49 20.17 3.70 -1.95
N TRP A 50 19.35 3.01 -2.76
CA TRP A 50 17.94 2.78 -2.45
C TRP A 50 17.79 1.92 -1.20
N ASN A 51 18.55 0.83 -1.09
CA ASN A 51 18.54 -0.03 0.09
C ASN A 51 18.98 0.74 1.34
N ARG A 52 20.07 1.52 1.24
CA ARG A 52 20.55 2.37 2.32
C ARG A 52 19.46 3.33 2.82
N LEU A 53 18.78 4.03 1.90
CA LEU A 53 17.67 4.91 2.27
C LEU A 53 16.50 4.15 2.90
N SER A 54 16.14 2.95 2.38
CA SER A 54 15.06 2.13 2.93
C SER A 54 15.35 1.62 4.35
N GLU A 55 16.60 1.29 4.63
CA GLU A 55 17.05 0.76 5.94
C GLU A 55 17.19 1.87 6.99
N THR A 56 17.55 3.09 6.55
CA THR A 56 17.70 4.25 7.45
C THR A 56 16.42 5.08 7.56
N ALA A 57 15.34 4.70 6.89
CA ALA A 57 14.07 5.41 6.96
C ALA A 57 13.51 5.38 8.40
N GLU A 58 12.97 6.49 8.86
CA GLU A 58 12.35 6.61 10.18
C GLU A 58 11.19 5.61 10.35
N SER A 59 10.47 5.34 9.27
CA SER A 59 9.40 4.35 9.21
C SER A 59 9.64 3.41 8.03
N PRO A 60 10.39 2.31 8.22
CA PRO A 60 10.66 1.35 7.16
C PRO A 60 9.37 0.81 6.55
N ASN A 61 9.37 0.68 5.22
CA ASN A 61 8.19 0.30 4.44
C ASN A 61 8.60 -0.63 3.29
N VAL A 62 8.12 -1.87 3.30
CA VAL A 62 8.45 -2.86 2.27
C VAL A 62 8.04 -2.41 0.87
N PHE A 63 6.92 -1.69 0.76
CA PHE A 63 6.38 -1.23 -0.52
C PHE A 63 7.20 -0.12 -1.17
N THR A 64 8.10 0.53 -0.42
CA THR A 64 9.05 1.53 -0.96
C THR A 64 10.43 0.96 -1.23
N THR A 65 10.66 -0.34 -1.04
CA THR A 65 11.95 -0.98 -1.29
C THR A 65 12.27 -1.12 -2.77
N PHE A 66 13.56 -1.18 -3.09
CA PHE A 66 14.02 -1.44 -4.45
C PHE A 66 13.47 -2.76 -5.00
N ASP A 67 13.47 -3.82 -4.18
CA ASP A 67 13.06 -5.16 -4.60
C ASP A 67 11.56 -5.23 -4.91
N TRP A 68 10.72 -4.56 -4.10
CA TRP A 68 9.29 -4.40 -4.38
C TRP A 68 9.06 -3.64 -5.70
N PHE A 69 9.69 -2.48 -5.83
CA PHE A 69 9.56 -1.65 -7.04
C PHE A 69 9.97 -2.42 -8.28
N ARG A 70 11.14 -3.06 -8.26
CA ARG A 70 11.70 -3.79 -9.40
C ARG A 70 10.81 -4.95 -9.83
N ALA A 71 10.36 -5.80 -8.88
CA ALA A 71 9.53 -6.96 -9.17
C ALA A 71 8.22 -6.56 -9.87
N TRP A 72 7.52 -5.56 -9.34
CA TRP A 72 6.28 -5.08 -9.94
C TRP A 72 6.49 -4.30 -11.23
N ASN A 73 7.54 -3.48 -11.33
CA ASN A 73 7.85 -2.75 -12.55
C ASN A 73 8.15 -3.69 -13.71
N GLN A 74 8.98 -4.70 -13.50
CA GLN A 74 9.29 -5.71 -14.51
C GLN A 74 8.01 -6.42 -15.00
N ARG A 75 7.18 -6.88 -14.07
CA ARG A 75 5.93 -7.58 -14.40
C ARG A 75 4.98 -6.72 -15.22
N PHE A 76 4.75 -5.50 -14.80
CA PHE A 76 3.81 -4.62 -15.48
C PHE A 76 4.35 -4.03 -16.78
N THR A 77 5.66 -3.87 -16.91
CA THR A 77 6.30 -3.44 -18.15
C THR A 77 6.21 -4.56 -19.20
N GLN A 78 6.41 -5.82 -18.81
CA GLN A 78 6.21 -6.97 -19.69
C GLN A 78 4.74 -7.07 -20.18
N GLU A 79 3.77 -6.82 -19.31
CA GLU A 79 2.35 -6.87 -19.64
C GLU A 79 1.93 -5.74 -20.59
N ALA A 80 2.53 -4.55 -20.47
CA ALA A 80 2.15 -3.37 -21.25
C ALA A 80 3.37 -2.48 -21.62
N PRO A 81 4.34 -2.97 -22.42
CA PRO A 81 5.63 -2.32 -22.63
C PRO A 81 5.53 -0.94 -23.29
N ARG A 82 4.49 -0.71 -24.12
CA ARG A 82 4.27 0.58 -24.78
C ARG A 82 3.52 1.60 -23.93
N ARG A 83 2.98 1.17 -22.79
CA ARG A 83 2.13 2.00 -21.93
C ARG A 83 2.76 2.37 -20.60
N ARG A 84 3.93 1.81 -20.27
CA ARG A 84 4.64 2.04 -19.01
C ARG A 84 6.10 2.36 -19.29
N ARG A 85 6.63 3.34 -18.59
CA ARG A 85 8.03 3.76 -18.67
C ARG A 85 8.49 4.12 -17.27
N LEU A 86 9.73 3.80 -16.95
CA LEU A 86 10.38 4.27 -15.75
C LEU A 86 10.36 5.80 -15.66
N SER A 87 10.15 6.31 -14.48
CA SER A 87 10.18 7.73 -14.17
C SER A 87 10.57 7.94 -12.71
N VAL A 88 11.61 7.22 -12.26
CA VAL A 88 12.11 7.32 -10.89
C VAL A 88 12.85 8.64 -10.74
N LEU A 89 12.48 9.44 -9.74
CA LEU A 89 13.17 10.69 -9.45
C LEU A 89 14.17 10.45 -8.33
N VAL A 90 15.45 10.77 -8.61
CA VAL A 90 16.56 10.67 -7.67
C VAL A 90 16.95 12.06 -7.22
N LEU A 91 16.83 12.32 -5.94
CA LEU A 91 17.19 13.60 -5.34
C LEU A 91 18.63 13.52 -4.83
N LYS A 92 19.43 14.48 -5.27
CA LYS A 92 20.83 14.60 -4.84
C LYS A 92 21.05 15.93 -4.13
N LYS A 93 21.84 15.88 -3.06
CA LYS A 93 22.36 17.05 -2.37
C LYS A 93 23.87 16.89 -2.26
N ASP A 94 24.63 17.89 -2.73
CA ASP A 94 26.10 17.84 -2.75
C ASP A 94 26.66 16.56 -3.40
N GLY A 95 25.98 16.06 -4.44
CA GLY A 95 26.33 14.83 -5.17
C GLY A 95 25.84 13.53 -4.52
N ALA A 96 25.44 13.54 -3.26
CA ALA A 96 24.93 12.35 -2.57
C ALA A 96 23.42 12.15 -2.80
N ILE A 97 22.99 10.90 -2.99
CA ILE A 97 21.56 10.57 -3.08
C ILE A 97 20.93 10.63 -1.69
N VAL A 98 19.95 11.53 -1.56
CA VAL A 98 19.24 11.82 -0.29
C VAL A 98 17.75 11.49 -0.34
N GLY A 99 17.20 11.21 -1.53
CA GLY A 99 15.80 10.83 -1.66
C GLY A 99 15.51 10.16 -3.00
N ILE A 100 14.47 9.33 -3.02
CA ILE A 100 13.99 8.62 -4.21
C ILE A 100 12.45 8.71 -4.25
N SER A 101 11.92 9.09 -5.41
CA SER A 101 10.49 9.05 -5.70
C SER A 101 10.23 7.92 -6.69
N PRO A 102 9.67 6.76 -6.26
CA PRO A 102 9.57 5.53 -7.05
C PRO A 102 8.39 5.59 -8.03
N LEU A 103 8.45 6.49 -9.00
CA LEU A 103 7.39 6.73 -9.95
C LEU A 103 7.59 5.99 -11.28
N ILE A 104 6.48 5.75 -11.94
CA ILE A 104 6.42 5.36 -13.35
C ILE A 104 5.53 6.33 -14.12
N ASN A 105 5.79 6.45 -15.43
CA ASN A 105 4.90 7.13 -16.34
C ASN A 105 4.04 6.09 -17.06
N ARG A 106 2.72 6.14 -16.86
CA ARG A 106 1.76 5.22 -17.49
C ARG A 106 0.82 5.95 -18.42
N THR A 107 0.77 5.50 -19.67
CA THR A 107 -0.25 5.91 -20.62
C THR A 107 -1.53 5.13 -20.38
N ALA A 108 -2.54 5.78 -19.83
CA ALA A 108 -3.86 5.21 -19.61
C ALA A 108 -4.86 5.75 -20.61
N SER A 109 -5.85 4.96 -21.00
CA SER A 109 -6.94 5.40 -21.87
C SER A 109 -8.29 5.08 -21.26
N ARG A 110 -9.23 6.01 -21.40
CA ARG A 110 -10.61 5.87 -20.96
C ARG A 110 -11.51 6.74 -21.81
N PHE A 111 -12.64 6.21 -22.29
CA PHE A 111 -13.57 6.91 -23.19
C PHE A 111 -12.84 7.57 -24.39
N ALA A 112 -11.90 6.84 -25.00
CA ALA A 112 -11.03 7.33 -26.08
C ALA A 112 -10.08 8.49 -25.71
N VAL A 113 -10.07 8.92 -24.46
CA VAL A 113 -9.13 9.95 -23.98
C VAL A 113 -7.88 9.28 -23.43
N VAL A 114 -6.73 9.70 -23.96
CA VAL A 114 -5.41 9.23 -23.53
C VAL A 114 -4.83 10.21 -22.50
N VAL A 115 -4.38 9.67 -21.35
CA VAL A 115 -3.82 10.43 -20.24
C VAL A 115 -2.45 9.85 -19.87
N ARG A 116 -1.44 10.69 -19.79
CA ARG A 116 -0.11 10.34 -19.28
C ARG A 116 -0.09 10.57 -17.77
N LYS A 117 0.05 9.49 -17.02
CA LYS A 117 0.00 9.50 -15.56
C LYS A 117 1.38 9.24 -14.97
N LEU A 118 1.77 10.06 -14.01
CA LEU A 118 2.82 9.70 -13.06
C LEU A 118 2.14 9.05 -11.85
N GLU A 119 2.58 7.85 -11.48
CA GLU A 119 2.00 7.08 -10.38
C GLU A 119 3.04 6.16 -9.75
N PHE A 120 2.78 5.70 -8.52
CA PHE A 120 3.55 4.64 -7.91
C PHE A 120 3.31 3.31 -8.63
N VAL A 121 4.27 2.38 -8.49
CA VAL A 121 4.17 1.04 -9.09
C VAL A 121 3.71 0.01 -8.08
N GLY A 122 2.99 -0.99 -8.55
CA GLY A 122 2.65 -2.18 -7.77
C GLY A 122 1.28 -2.15 -7.13
N LEU A 123 1.04 -3.20 -6.34
CA LEU A 123 -0.17 -3.42 -5.57
C LEU A 123 0.15 -3.25 -4.09
N ALA A 124 0.62 -2.06 -3.75
CA ALA A 124 1.01 -1.66 -2.41
C ALA A 124 -0.18 -1.14 -1.60
N ASP A 125 -0.12 -1.32 -0.30
CA ASP A 125 -1.09 -0.73 0.62
C ASP A 125 -0.60 0.58 1.23
N TYR A 126 0.72 0.82 1.21
CA TYR A 126 1.33 2.08 1.62
C TYR A 126 2.41 2.47 0.62
N ASN A 127 2.11 3.46 -0.21
CA ASN A 127 3.08 4.06 -1.12
C ASN A 127 3.61 5.36 -0.51
N ASP A 128 4.90 5.60 -0.64
CA ASP A 128 5.49 6.86 -0.16
C ASP A 128 6.72 7.24 -1.00
N PHE A 129 7.19 8.46 -0.78
CA PHE A 129 8.51 8.89 -1.18
C PHE A 129 9.53 8.33 -0.18
N LEU A 130 10.66 7.88 -0.66
CA LEU A 130 11.78 7.46 0.17
C LEU A 130 12.69 8.66 0.38
N LEU A 131 12.53 9.36 1.50
CA LEU A 131 13.22 10.61 1.80
C LEU A 131 14.16 10.43 2.99
N GLY A 132 15.33 11.04 2.89
CA GLY A 132 16.27 11.14 4.00
C GLY A 132 15.93 12.29 4.95
N ASN A 133 16.90 12.69 5.76
CA ASN A 133 16.73 13.80 6.70
C ASN A 133 16.38 15.12 5.98
N GLY A 134 15.43 15.86 6.54
CA GLY A 134 14.98 17.13 5.98
C GLY A 134 13.98 16.98 4.81
N PRO A 135 12.88 16.25 5.00
CA PRO A 135 11.95 15.91 3.91
C PRO A 135 11.30 17.14 3.25
N THR A 136 11.16 18.25 3.96
CA THR A 136 10.51 19.46 3.42
C THR A 136 11.17 19.96 2.14
N GLY A 137 12.46 20.25 2.16
CA GLY A 137 13.16 20.72 0.96
C GLY A 137 13.23 19.69 -0.16
N GLN A 138 13.22 18.39 0.18
CA GLN A 138 13.20 17.31 -0.79
C GLN A 138 11.84 17.24 -1.51
N ILE A 139 10.74 17.38 -0.79
CA ILE A 139 9.39 17.42 -1.37
C ILE A 139 9.18 18.67 -2.20
N GLU A 140 9.65 19.84 -1.73
CA GLU A 140 9.63 21.07 -2.51
C GLU A 140 10.36 20.91 -3.85
N ALA A 141 11.55 20.30 -3.85
CA ALA A 141 12.30 20.02 -5.08
C ALA A 141 11.52 19.08 -6.03
N ILE A 142 10.85 18.04 -5.50
CA ILE A 142 9.99 17.15 -6.31
C ILE A 142 8.84 17.96 -6.93
N MET A 143 8.18 18.82 -6.17
CA MET A 143 7.06 19.64 -6.67
C MET A 143 7.54 20.61 -7.75
N ASP A 144 8.70 21.24 -7.57
CA ASP A 144 9.30 22.11 -8.56
C ASP A 144 9.66 21.36 -9.86
N PHE A 145 10.21 20.15 -9.74
CA PHE A 145 10.46 19.27 -10.89
C PHE A 145 9.16 18.94 -11.64
N LEU A 146 8.09 18.62 -10.93
CA LEU A 146 6.79 18.39 -11.54
C LEU A 146 6.26 19.63 -12.28
N VAL A 147 6.48 20.84 -11.73
CA VAL A 147 6.14 22.10 -12.40
C VAL A 147 6.95 22.29 -13.69
N GLN A 148 8.26 21.99 -13.66
CA GLN A 148 9.15 22.15 -14.81
C GLN A 148 8.84 21.16 -15.94
N THR A 149 8.35 19.97 -15.59
CA THR A 149 8.12 18.85 -16.54
C THR A 149 6.64 18.66 -16.92
N GLN A 150 5.81 19.68 -16.79
CA GLN A 150 4.36 19.61 -17.05
C GLN A 150 3.97 19.22 -18.48
N ASP A 151 4.88 19.31 -19.43
CA ASP A 151 4.69 18.86 -20.81
C ASP A 151 4.78 17.34 -20.95
N GLN A 152 5.38 16.64 -19.96
CA GLN A 152 5.61 15.19 -19.97
C GLN A 152 4.46 14.39 -19.36
N TRP A 153 3.57 15.01 -18.58
CA TRP A 153 2.47 14.35 -17.89
C TRP A 153 1.17 15.19 -17.95
N ASP A 154 0.04 14.52 -17.80
CA ASP A 154 -1.28 15.16 -17.73
C ASP A 154 -1.85 15.10 -16.30
N LEU A 155 -1.51 14.05 -15.55
CA LEU A 155 -1.99 13.78 -14.19
C LEU A 155 -0.89 13.11 -13.36
N VAL A 156 -0.60 13.62 -12.18
CA VAL A 156 0.10 12.88 -11.12
C VAL A 156 -0.97 12.28 -10.23
N ASP A 157 -0.97 10.95 -10.07
CA ASP A 157 -2.01 10.19 -9.34
C ASP A 157 -1.35 9.27 -8.32
N LEU A 158 -1.03 9.83 -7.16
CA LEU A 158 -0.36 9.11 -6.07
C LEU A 158 -1.42 8.59 -5.10
N ARG A 159 -1.52 7.27 -5.03
CA ARG A 159 -2.48 6.58 -4.18
C ARG A 159 -1.81 5.94 -2.99
N ASP A 160 -2.63 5.67 -1.98
CA ASP A 160 -2.23 4.93 -0.79
C ASP A 160 -1.09 5.60 -0.01
N LEU A 161 -1.01 6.95 -0.05
CA LEU A 161 -0.08 7.71 0.78
C LEU A 161 -0.50 7.60 2.25
N PRO A 162 0.38 7.16 3.17
CA PRO A 162 0.02 7.05 4.58
C PRO A 162 -0.15 8.44 5.22
N LYS A 163 -1.09 8.58 6.13
CA LYS A 163 -1.25 9.79 6.94
C LYS A 163 -0.17 9.92 8.02
N THR A 164 0.47 8.81 8.36
CA THR A 164 1.52 8.76 9.38
C THR A 164 2.75 9.55 8.92
N GLY A 165 3.21 10.45 9.77
CA GLY A 165 4.31 11.37 9.44
C GLY A 165 3.83 12.71 8.87
N ASN A 166 4.77 13.54 8.47
CA ASN A 166 4.51 14.90 7.98
C ASN A 166 4.43 14.99 6.45
N THR A 167 4.63 13.89 5.71
CA THR A 167 4.75 13.91 4.24
C THR A 167 3.58 14.62 3.58
N LEU A 168 2.35 14.27 3.97
CA LEU A 168 1.15 14.86 3.36
C LEU A 168 1.07 16.38 3.62
N ALA A 169 1.32 16.83 4.85
CA ALA A 169 1.29 18.25 5.20
C ALA A 169 2.38 19.04 4.46
N ILE A 170 3.58 18.44 4.31
CA ILE A 170 4.68 19.06 3.55
C ILE A 170 4.33 19.14 2.06
N VAL A 171 3.76 18.08 1.49
CA VAL A 171 3.29 18.04 0.10
C VAL A 171 2.22 19.11 -0.14
N GLU A 172 1.24 19.24 0.76
CA GLU A 172 0.19 20.24 0.65
C GLU A 172 0.76 21.67 0.72
N SER A 173 1.67 21.92 1.67
CA SER A 173 2.38 23.18 1.78
C SER A 173 3.16 23.49 0.50
N ALA A 174 3.98 22.56 -0.01
CA ALA A 174 4.75 22.75 -1.23
C ALA A 174 3.85 23.02 -2.44
N LEU A 175 2.75 22.29 -2.60
CA LEU A 175 1.80 22.48 -3.69
C LEU A 175 1.12 23.86 -3.67
N SER A 176 0.88 24.43 -2.49
CA SER A 176 0.22 25.74 -2.35
C SER A 176 0.97 26.87 -3.07
N TYR A 177 2.30 26.75 -3.19
CA TYR A 177 3.16 27.74 -3.87
C TYR A 177 3.32 27.46 -5.36
N THR A 178 3.03 26.25 -5.84
CA THR A 178 3.27 25.87 -7.24
C THR A 178 2.22 26.42 -8.21
N GLY A 179 1.04 26.78 -7.72
CA GLY A 179 -0.13 27.13 -8.56
C GLY A 179 -0.65 25.96 -9.40
N LEU A 180 -0.24 24.71 -9.13
CA LEU A 180 -0.85 23.52 -9.69
C LEU A 180 -2.22 23.29 -9.08
N ILE A 181 -3.13 22.70 -9.84
CA ILE A 181 -4.41 22.26 -9.31
C ILE A 181 -4.23 20.88 -8.73
N TYR A 182 -4.62 20.68 -7.50
CA TYR A 182 -4.52 19.39 -6.83
C TYR A 182 -5.76 19.08 -5.98
N ARG A 183 -5.91 17.82 -5.65
CA ARG A 183 -6.87 17.32 -4.66
C ARG A 183 -6.21 16.27 -3.80
N ILE A 184 -6.44 16.35 -2.51
CA ILE A 184 -6.11 15.32 -1.54
C ILE A 184 -7.44 14.69 -1.13
N LEU A 185 -7.57 13.39 -1.34
CA LEU A 185 -8.78 12.63 -1.08
C LEU A 185 -8.46 11.47 -0.13
N PRO A 186 -9.26 11.21 0.90
CA PRO A 186 -9.10 9.99 1.67
C PRO A 186 -9.32 8.77 0.76
N GLU A 187 -8.58 7.69 0.97
CA GLU A 187 -8.90 6.41 0.37
C GLU A 187 -10.16 5.83 1.03
N GLU A 188 -10.92 5.03 0.28
CA GLU A 188 -12.22 4.53 0.76
C GLU A 188 -12.08 3.56 1.94
N ASP A 189 -11.02 2.74 1.92
CA ASP A 189 -10.76 1.72 2.92
C ASP A 189 -9.71 2.19 3.92
N ARG A 190 -9.92 1.96 5.21
CA ARG A 190 -8.91 2.12 6.25
C ARG A 190 -8.15 0.81 6.44
N SER A 191 -6.99 0.90 7.09
CA SER A 191 -6.18 -0.25 7.46
C SER A 191 -6.25 -0.44 8.98
N PRO A 192 -7.04 -1.42 9.48
CA PRO A 192 -7.09 -1.71 10.91
C PRO A 192 -5.78 -2.33 11.37
N TYR A 193 -5.36 -2.01 12.59
CA TYR A 193 -4.20 -2.62 13.23
C TYR A 193 -4.48 -3.07 14.65
N LEU A 194 -3.65 -3.99 15.15
CA LEU A 194 -3.62 -4.43 16.54
C LEU A 194 -2.27 -4.08 17.15
N LEU A 195 -2.25 -3.43 18.32
CA LEU A 195 -1.04 -3.26 19.12
C LEU A 195 -0.67 -4.58 19.79
N ILE A 196 0.60 -5.00 19.62
CA ILE A 196 1.17 -6.19 20.26
C ILE A 196 1.90 -5.71 21.55
N ASP A 197 1.16 -5.29 22.54
CA ASP A 197 1.66 -4.72 23.79
C ASP A 197 1.57 -5.67 24.99
N ALA A 198 1.12 -6.90 24.75
CA ALA A 198 0.95 -7.94 25.75
C ALA A 198 1.09 -9.34 25.11
N PRO A 199 1.40 -10.38 25.93
CA PRO A 199 1.29 -11.76 25.49
C PRO A 199 -0.13 -12.08 24.99
N TRP A 200 -0.25 -13.13 24.18
CA TRP A 200 -1.52 -13.58 23.61
C TRP A 200 -2.69 -13.60 24.63
N SER A 201 -2.48 -14.16 25.82
CA SER A 201 -3.49 -14.20 26.88
C SER A 201 -3.99 -12.82 27.31
N GLY A 202 -3.07 -11.84 27.36
CA GLY A 202 -3.39 -10.44 27.69
C GLY A 202 -4.19 -9.78 26.58
N MET A 203 -3.81 -9.96 25.31
CA MET A 203 -4.55 -9.45 24.16
C MET A 203 -5.97 -10.04 24.09
N VAL A 204 -6.10 -11.35 24.28
CA VAL A 204 -7.41 -12.04 24.31
C VAL A 204 -8.31 -11.50 25.42
N SER A 205 -7.76 -11.15 26.58
CA SER A 205 -8.56 -10.63 27.71
C SER A 205 -9.32 -9.34 27.40
N ARG A 206 -8.82 -8.54 26.44
CA ARG A 206 -9.40 -7.26 25.98
C ARG A 206 -10.54 -7.44 24.98
N LEU A 207 -10.66 -8.62 24.38
CA LEU A 207 -11.72 -8.89 23.42
C LEU A 207 -13.11 -8.91 24.08
N SER A 208 -14.14 -8.66 23.30
CA SER A 208 -15.52 -8.82 23.75
C SER A 208 -15.80 -10.25 24.25
N ARG A 209 -16.82 -10.44 25.08
CA ARG A 209 -17.21 -11.77 25.54
C ARG A 209 -17.53 -12.72 24.39
N SER A 210 -18.23 -12.24 23.36
CA SER A 210 -18.57 -13.01 22.18
C SER A 210 -17.33 -13.39 21.37
N SER A 211 -16.40 -12.46 21.15
CA SER A 211 -15.13 -12.73 20.44
C SER A 211 -14.27 -13.74 21.18
N ARG A 212 -14.16 -13.62 22.51
CA ARG A 212 -13.45 -14.62 23.34
C ARG A 212 -14.08 -16.00 23.24
N HIS A 213 -15.43 -16.08 23.25
CA HIS A 213 -16.13 -17.36 23.10
C HIS A 213 -15.87 -17.98 21.73
N THR A 214 -15.98 -17.22 20.67
CA THR A 214 -15.67 -17.67 19.31
C THR A 214 -14.24 -18.18 19.20
N LEU A 215 -13.27 -17.42 19.73
CA LEU A 215 -11.86 -17.77 19.73
C LEU A 215 -11.58 -19.07 20.49
N ARG A 216 -12.15 -19.24 21.70
CA ARG A 216 -12.02 -20.47 22.48
C ARG A 216 -12.57 -21.68 21.73
N ASN A 217 -13.71 -21.54 21.06
CA ASN A 217 -14.28 -22.60 20.25
C ASN A 217 -13.37 -22.95 19.05
N GLN A 218 -12.76 -21.96 18.42
CA GLN A 218 -11.80 -22.19 17.35
C GLN A 218 -10.55 -22.89 17.87
N GLN A 219 -9.98 -22.43 18.97
CA GLN A 219 -8.81 -23.07 19.62
C GLN A 219 -9.11 -24.53 20.00
N TYR A 220 -10.26 -24.77 20.63
CA TYR A 220 -10.67 -26.14 20.98
C TYR A 220 -10.76 -27.07 19.75
N ARG A 221 -11.33 -26.56 18.66
CA ARG A 221 -11.39 -27.33 17.40
C ARG A 221 -10.00 -27.61 16.84
N LEU A 222 -9.09 -26.62 16.92
CA LEU A 222 -7.71 -26.75 16.49
C LEU A 222 -6.95 -27.81 17.30
N GLU A 223 -7.10 -27.76 18.62
CA GLU A 223 -6.50 -28.72 19.54
C GLU A 223 -6.94 -30.16 19.24
N ARG A 224 -8.22 -30.35 18.92
CA ARG A 224 -8.70 -31.65 18.48
C ARG A 224 -8.06 -32.13 17.17
N MET A 225 -7.80 -31.23 16.23
CA MET A 225 -7.14 -31.54 14.97
C MET A 225 -5.63 -31.75 15.15
N ARG A 226 -5.01 -31.20 16.21
CA ARG A 226 -3.60 -31.46 16.54
C ARG A 226 -3.31 -32.95 16.77
N GLY A 227 -4.25 -33.66 17.37
CA GLY A 227 -4.19 -35.13 17.49
C GLY A 227 -4.19 -35.90 16.15
N GLU A 228 -4.63 -35.21 15.07
CA GLU A 228 -4.62 -35.72 13.69
C GLU A 228 -3.39 -35.24 12.89
N GLY A 229 -2.39 -34.63 13.56
CA GLY A 229 -1.16 -34.17 12.90
C GLY A 229 -1.23 -32.72 12.37
N LEU A 230 -2.15 -31.87 12.91
CA LEU A 230 -2.20 -30.46 12.56
C LEU A 230 -0.96 -29.73 13.08
N ARG A 231 -0.29 -29.00 12.18
CA ARG A 231 0.86 -28.14 12.48
C ARG A 231 0.58 -26.72 12.02
N VAL A 232 1.05 -25.75 12.81
CA VAL A 232 1.09 -24.32 12.42
C VAL A 232 2.51 -23.84 12.65
N ARG A 233 3.11 -23.25 11.62
CA ARG A 233 4.47 -22.73 11.68
C ARG A 233 4.57 -21.39 10.97
N VAL A 234 5.49 -20.54 11.42
CA VAL A 234 5.89 -19.31 10.76
C VAL A 234 7.23 -19.55 10.08
N ILE A 235 7.24 -19.45 8.76
CA ILE A 235 8.41 -19.61 7.90
C ILE A 235 9.01 -18.23 7.72
N GLU A 236 10.19 -18.01 8.27
CA GLU A 236 10.85 -16.69 8.26
C GLU A 236 11.64 -16.41 6.99
N ASN A 237 12.07 -17.47 6.32
CA ASN A 237 12.82 -17.41 5.08
C ASN A 237 12.18 -18.31 4.02
N PRO A 238 11.17 -17.83 3.29
CA PRO A 238 10.42 -18.62 2.31
C PRO A 238 11.28 -19.24 1.19
N GLN A 239 12.42 -18.62 0.85
CA GLN A 239 13.32 -19.14 -0.18
C GLN A 239 13.99 -20.48 0.20
N GLU A 240 14.07 -20.80 1.48
CA GLU A 240 14.65 -22.07 1.95
C GLU A 240 13.69 -23.26 1.73
N GLU A 241 12.47 -23.00 1.32
CA GLU A 241 11.45 -24.00 1.00
C GLU A 241 11.06 -23.91 -0.49
N PRO A 242 11.78 -24.57 -1.41
CA PRO A 242 11.60 -24.39 -2.86
C PRO A 242 10.17 -24.66 -3.36
N GLU A 243 9.44 -25.59 -2.74
CA GLU A 243 8.06 -25.93 -3.13
C GLU A 243 7.00 -25.03 -2.47
N LEU A 244 7.40 -24.10 -1.59
CA LEU A 244 6.45 -23.32 -0.81
C LEU A 244 5.53 -22.51 -1.71
N LEU A 245 6.07 -21.76 -2.67
CA LEU A 245 5.28 -20.92 -3.55
C LEU A 245 4.24 -21.72 -4.33
N GLU A 246 4.59 -22.91 -4.83
CA GLU A 246 3.66 -23.80 -5.54
C GLU A 246 2.52 -24.26 -4.62
N LYS A 247 2.83 -24.62 -3.37
CA LYS A 247 1.83 -24.99 -2.34
C LYS A 247 0.86 -23.83 -2.06
N LEU A 248 1.36 -22.58 -1.95
CA LEU A 248 0.53 -21.42 -1.75
C LEU A 248 -0.41 -21.18 -2.94
N ILE A 249 0.12 -21.26 -4.16
CA ILE A 249 -0.66 -21.08 -5.40
C ILE A 249 -1.74 -22.15 -5.54
N ALA A 250 -1.40 -23.42 -5.29
CA ALA A 250 -2.33 -24.54 -5.39
C ALA A 250 -3.54 -24.36 -4.45
N LEU A 251 -3.29 -23.90 -3.22
CA LEU A 251 -4.37 -23.64 -2.24
C LEU A 251 -5.18 -22.42 -2.60
N GLU A 252 -4.55 -21.34 -3.09
CA GLU A 252 -5.23 -20.11 -3.50
C GLU A 252 -6.18 -20.34 -4.68
N GLY A 253 -5.81 -21.21 -5.62
CA GLY A 253 -6.64 -21.57 -6.76
C GLY A 253 -7.99 -22.16 -6.39
N GLN A 254 -8.16 -22.60 -5.15
CA GLN A 254 -9.41 -23.14 -4.59
C GLN A 254 -10.28 -22.04 -3.91
N LYS A 255 -9.79 -20.81 -3.79
CA LYS A 255 -10.46 -19.70 -3.07
C LYS A 255 -11.81 -19.36 -3.71
N ARG A 256 -12.86 -19.33 -2.89
CA ARG A 256 -14.21 -18.95 -3.30
C ARG A 256 -14.76 -17.87 -2.37
N VAL A 257 -15.51 -16.94 -2.97
CA VAL A 257 -16.28 -15.93 -2.24
C VAL A 257 -17.71 -16.02 -2.75
N ASN A 258 -18.69 -16.19 -1.83
CA ASN A 258 -20.09 -16.41 -2.17
C ASN A 258 -20.31 -17.55 -3.19
N GLY A 259 -19.54 -18.64 -3.06
CA GLY A 259 -19.62 -19.81 -3.95
C GLY A 259 -18.94 -19.63 -5.32
N LYS A 260 -18.48 -18.44 -5.68
CA LYS A 260 -17.76 -18.17 -6.93
C LYS A 260 -16.26 -18.24 -6.74
N LEU A 261 -15.56 -18.84 -7.71
CA LEU A 261 -14.11 -18.87 -7.74
C LEU A 261 -13.57 -17.43 -7.82
N VAL A 262 -12.62 -17.10 -6.96
CA VAL A 262 -11.93 -15.81 -6.99
C VAL A 262 -10.63 -16.00 -7.77
N PRO A 263 -10.30 -15.12 -8.73
CA PRO A 263 -9.02 -15.19 -9.40
C PRO A 263 -7.87 -15.20 -8.38
N PRO A 264 -6.90 -16.10 -8.52
CA PRO A 264 -5.77 -16.17 -7.62
C PRO A 264 -4.94 -14.87 -7.72
N PHE A 265 -4.42 -14.41 -6.61
CA PHE A 265 -3.56 -13.21 -6.58
C PHE A 265 -2.08 -13.59 -6.75
N ILE A 266 -1.57 -14.49 -5.89
CA ILE A 266 -0.19 -14.99 -6.01
C ILE A 266 -0.04 -15.78 -7.32
N GLY A 267 -0.98 -16.65 -7.64
CA GLY A 267 -0.96 -17.45 -8.86
C GLY A 267 -1.08 -16.65 -10.16
N ARG A 268 -1.52 -15.39 -10.08
CA ARG A 268 -1.50 -14.45 -11.22
C ARG A 268 -0.13 -13.80 -11.44
N TYR A 269 0.68 -13.71 -10.39
CA TYR A 269 1.97 -13.03 -10.39
C TYR A 269 3.08 -13.88 -9.75
N PRO A 270 3.23 -15.17 -10.14
CA PRO A 270 4.14 -16.08 -9.46
C PRO A 270 5.60 -15.60 -9.53
N GLU A 271 6.01 -15.02 -10.65
CA GLU A 271 7.36 -14.49 -10.84
C GLU A 271 7.68 -13.31 -9.92
N VAL A 272 6.66 -12.48 -9.59
CA VAL A 272 6.81 -11.39 -8.62
C VAL A 272 7.06 -11.95 -7.23
N PHE A 273 6.22 -12.90 -6.80
CA PHE A 273 6.33 -13.48 -5.46
C PHE A 273 7.58 -14.33 -5.31
N GLN A 274 8.02 -15.05 -6.36
CA GLN A 274 9.30 -15.73 -6.35
C GLN A 274 10.46 -14.73 -6.15
N SER A 275 10.46 -13.64 -6.93
CA SER A 275 11.48 -12.60 -6.78
C SER A 275 11.48 -11.98 -5.37
N LEU A 276 10.29 -11.76 -4.78
CA LEU A 276 10.19 -11.24 -3.41
C LEU A 276 10.68 -12.26 -2.36
N PHE A 277 10.43 -13.55 -2.56
CA PHE A 277 10.96 -14.61 -1.68
C PHE A 277 12.50 -14.63 -1.74
N ASP A 278 13.06 -14.55 -2.95
CA ASP A 278 14.51 -14.60 -3.18
C ASP A 278 15.24 -13.36 -2.64
N THR A 279 14.59 -12.20 -2.63
CA THR A 279 15.24 -10.93 -2.27
C THR A 279 14.90 -10.45 -0.87
N LEU A 280 13.66 -10.58 -0.43
CA LEU A 280 13.21 -10.15 0.90
C LEU A 280 13.31 -11.23 1.96
N GLY A 281 13.29 -12.52 1.56
CA GLY A 281 13.47 -13.66 2.47
C GLY A 281 14.77 -13.56 3.27
N PRO A 282 15.96 -13.52 2.60
CA PRO A 282 17.26 -13.43 3.28
C PRO A 282 17.41 -12.19 4.16
N ARG A 283 16.68 -11.12 3.86
CA ARG A 283 16.65 -9.89 4.65
C ARG A 283 15.69 -9.96 5.84
N GLY A 284 14.95 -11.06 5.97
CA GLY A 284 13.96 -11.23 7.02
C GLY A 284 12.76 -10.30 6.91
N TRP A 285 12.42 -9.81 5.69
CA TRP A 285 11.34 -8.84 5.49
C TRP A 285 10.02 -9.47 5.05
N ILE A 286 10.01 -10.76 4.73
CA ILE A 286 8.82 -11.52 4.35
C ILE A 286 8.69 -12.76 5.24
N TYR A 287 7.47 -13.17 5.53
CA TYR A 287 7.19 -14.41 6.23
C TYR A 287 5.96 -15.11 5.65
N VAL A 288 5.86 -16.40 5.89
CA VAL A 288 4.65 -17.17 5.59
C VAL A 288 4.23 -17.94 6.85
N ALA A 289 3.01 -17.68 7.34
CA ALA A 289 2.39 -18.56 8.32
C ALA A 289 1.62 -19.64 7.58
N LEU A 290 1.93 -20.90 7.87
CA LEU A 290 1.38 -22.07 7.20
C LEU A 290 0.74 -23.04 8.22
N MET A 291 -0.49 -23.46 7.92
CA MET A 291 -1.23 -24.48 8.64
C MET A 291 -1.37 -25.72 7.77
N GLU A 292 -0.92 -26.87 8.27
CA GLU A 292 -0.91 -28.14 7.55
C GLU A 292 -1.52 -29.27 8.41
N LEU A 293 -2.27 -30.15 7.78
CA LEU A 293 -2.73 -31.40 8.36
C LEU A 293 -1.97 -32.56 7.68
N GLY A 294 -1.00 -33.16 8.37
CA GLY A 294 0.01 -33.97 7.72
C GLY A 294 0.79 -33.13 6.71
N ASP A 295 0.78 -33.53 5.43
CA ASP A 295 1.43 -32.80 4.34
C ASP A 295 0.45 -31.93 3.52
N ARG A 296 -0.82 -31.89 3.92
CA ARG A 296 -1.84 -31.11 3.24
C ARG A 296 -1.93 -29.69 3.81
N PRO A 297 -1.67 -28.63 3.02
CA PRO A 297 -1.88 -27.27 3.45
C PRO A 297 -3.38 -26.98 3.61
N LEU A 298 -3.77 -26.42 4.76
CA LEU A 298 -5.14 -26.01 5.07
C LEU A 298 -5.35 -24.52 4.99
N ALA A 299 -4.34 -23.75 5.35
CA ALA A 299 -4.37 -22.29 5.25
C ALA A 299 -2.95 -21.74 5.23
N TRP A 300 -2.78 -20.59 4.59
CA TRP A 300 -1.55 -19.82 4.67
C TRP A 300 -1.87 -18.33 4.74
N GLN A 301 -0.93 -17.60 5.30
CA GLN A 301 -0.87 -16.15 5.32
C GLN A 301 0.53 -15.71 4.92
N LEU A 302 0.64 -14.93 3.87
CA LEU A 302 1.86 -14.25 3.49
C LEU A 302 1.83 -12.85 4.05
N GLY A 303 2.88 -12.45 4.73
CA GLY A 303 3.02 -11.14 5.32
C GLY A 303 4.43 -10.60 5.24
N PHE A 304 4.59 -9.35 5.68
CA PHE A 304 5.88 -8.68 5.72
C PHE A 304 6.25 -8.31 7.15
N ARG A 305 7.57 -8.26 7.40
CA ARG A 305 8.18 -7.79 8.65
C ARG A 305 8.94 -6.51 8.31
N CYS A 306 8.56 -5.41 8.90
CA CYS A 306 9.19 -4.14 8.58
C CYS A 306 9.28 -3.26 9.84
N GLY A 307 10.50 -2.98 10.28
CA GLY A 307 10.73 -2.32 11.56
C GLY A 307 10.11 -3.12 12.71
N LYS A 308 9.19 -2.50 13.44
CA LYS A 308 8.46 -3.11 14.57
C LYS A 308 7.06 -3.61 14.18
N ARG A 309 6.76 -3.76 12.89
CA ARG A 309 5.44 -4.12 12.38
C ARG A 309 5.44 -5.45 11.64
N LEU A 310 4.38 -6.20 11.85
CA LEU A 310 3.96 -7.34 11.02
C LEU A 310 2.80 -6.91 10.14
N TRP A 311 2.87 -7.18 8.85
CA TRP A 311 1.83 -6.83 7.87
C TRP A 311 1.17 -8.09 7.32
N ASP A 312 -0.16 -8.14 7.36
CA ASP A 312 -1.00 -9.24 6.84
C ASP A 312 -1.38 -8.97 5.37
N TYR A 313 -0.50 -9.36 4.43
CA TYR A 313 -0.65 -8.93 3.04
C TYR A 313 -1.69 -9.73 2.27
N THR A 314 -1.62 -11.06 2.30
CA THR A 314 -2.60 -11.91 1.63
C THR A 314 -2.67 -13.29 2.26
N LYS A 315 -3.82 -13.94 2.12
CA LYS A 315 -4.05 -15.27 2.69
C LYS A 315 -5.04 -16.09 1.87
N ALA A 316 -4.92 -17.40 1.97
CA ALA A 316 -5.91 -18.32 1.46
C ALA A 316 -6.10 -19.53 2.41
N TYR A 317 -7.18 -20.25 2.21
CA TYR A 317 -7.48 -21.46 2.97
C TYR A 317 -8.29 -22.44 2.13
N ASP A 318 -8.20 -23.73 2.50
CA ASP A 318 -8.99 -24.80 1.90
C ASP A 318 -10.47 -24.67 2.29
N HIS A 319 -11.33 -24.48 1.30
CA HIS A 319 -12.76 -24.30 1.51
C HIS A 319 -13.46 -25.52 2.14
N ALA A 320 -12.93 -26.72 1.95
CA ALA A 320 -13.44 -27.93 2.60
C ALA A 320 -13.38 -27.82 4.14
N PHE A 321 -12.47 -27.00 4.65
CA PHE A 321 -12.27 -26.73 6.07
C PHE A 321 -12.86 -25.39 6.53
N SER A 322 -13.65 -24.70 5.71
CA SER A 322 -14.22 -23.37 6.02
C SER A 322 -14.95 -23.31 7.37
N ARG A 323 -15.63 -24.39 7.77
CA ARG A 323 -16.30 -24.51 9.09
C ARG A 323 -15.37 -24.33 10.29
N PHE A 324 -14.05 -24.49 10.09
CA PHE A 324 -13.04 -24.32 11.13
C PHE A 324 -12.39 -22.94 11.08
N SER A 325 -12.71 -22.10 10.07
CA SER A 325 -12.12 -20.77 9.86
C SER A 325 -10.58 -20.77 9.84
N PRO A 326 -9.92 -21.65 9.05
CA PRO A 326 -8.49 -21.90 9.18
C PRO A 326 -7.64 -20.65 8.91
N GLY A 327 -8.06 -19.74 8.00
CA GLY A 327 -7.37 -18.50 7.76
C GLY A 327 -7.35 -17.55 8.96
N THR A 328 -8.44 -17.51 9.74
CA THR A 328 -8.49 -16.70 10.98
C THR A 328 -7.67 -17.33 12.09
N MET A 329 -7.54 -18.65 12.07
CA MET A 329 -6.81 -19.41 13.08
C MET A 329 -5.29 -19.33 12.95
N LEU A 330 -4.78 -18.74 11.87
CA LEU A 330 -3.35 -18.39 11.75
C LEU A 330 -2.99 -17.15 12.59
N ILE A 331 -3.95 -16.23 12.82
CA ILE A 331 -3.71 -14.97 13.53
C ILE A 331 -3.09 -15.19 14.92
N PRO A 332 -3.62 -16.08 15.79
CA PRO A 332 -2.99 -16.38 17.08
C PRO A 332 -1.51 -16.73 16.98
N ALA A 333 -1.16 -17.60 16.05
CA ALA A 333 0.23 -18.03 15.88
C ALA A 333 1.15 -16.89 15.42
N VAL A 334 0.65 -16.04 14.53
CA VAL A 334 1.40 -14.87 14.06
C VAL A 334 1.53 -13.80 15.16
N LEU A 335 0.51 -13.63 16.00
CA LEU A 335 0.58 -12.70 17.13
C LEU A 335 1.51 -13.20 18.23
N ASP A 336 1.52 -14.50 18.54
CA ASP A 336 2.49 -15.09 19.47
C ASP A 336 3.92 -14.99 18.94
N TYR A 337 4.10 -15.24 17.64
CA TYR A 337 5.36 -14.99 16.94
C TYR A 337 5.77 -13.51 17.08
N GLY A 338 4.85 -12.58 16.77
CA GLY A 338 5.11 -11.15 16.84
C GLY A 338 5.53 -10.70 18.24
N PHE A 339 4.81 -11.14 19.27
CA PHE A 339 5.14 -10.82 20.66
C PHE A 339 6.51 -11.37 21.04
N SER A 340 6.79 -12.63 20.74
CA SER A 340 8.06 -13.29 21.13
C SER A 340 9.29 -12.71 20.40
N HIS A 341 9.11 -12.06 19.26
CA HIS A 341 10.18 -11.42 18.48
C HIS A 341 10.21 -9.90 18.63
N GLY A 342 9.44 -9.33 19.58
CA GLY A 342 9.46 -7.92 19.90
C GLY A 342 8.86 -6.99 18.84
N PHE A 343 7.92 -7.51 18.03
CA PHE A 343 7.07 -6.66 17.20
C PHE A 343 6.02 -5.96 18.07
N GLU A 344 5.66 -4.74 17.69
CA GLU A 344 4.80 -3.87 18.48
C GLU A 344 3.41 -3.68 17.83
N GLU A 345 3.29 -3.98 16.54
CA GLU A 345 2.07 -3.78 15.77
C GLU A 345 1.84 -4.91 14.76
N TYR A 346 0.60 -5.35 14.65
CA TYR A 346 0.11 -6.20 13.58
C TYR A 346 -0.89 -5.41 12.74
N ASP A 347 -0.48 -5.04 11.54
CA ASP A 347 -1.27 -4.28 10.58
C ASP A 347 -1.98 -5.23 9.63
N PHE A 348 -3.30 -5.20 9.64
CA PHE A 348 -4.14 -6.03 8.77
C PHE A 348 -4.20 -5.52 7.33
N LEU A 349 -3.53 -4.42 7.02
CA LEU A 349 -3.58 -3.70 5.76
C LEU A 349 -5.02 -3.31 5.37
N ARG A 350 -5.25 -2.91 4.11
CA ARG A 350 -6.55 -2.35 3.69
C ARG A 350 -7.72 -3.31 3.90
N GLY A 351 -8.88 -2.71 4.15
CA GLY A 351 -10.17 -3.40 4.26
C GLY A 351 -10.60 -3.61 5.71
N GLU A 352 -11.91 -3.51 5.91
CA GLU A 352 -12.54 -3.63 7.24
C GLU A 352 -13.37 -4.91 7.33
N GLU A 353 -12.80 -6.05 6.88
CA GLU A 353 -13.47 -7.34 6.97
C GLU A 353 -13.76 -7.70 8.43
N PRO A 354 -14.91 -8.35 8.72
CA PRO A 354 -15.35 -8.61 10.09
C PRO A 354 -14.34 -9.29 10.99
N TYR A 355 -13.49 -10.16 10.42
CA TYR A 355 -12.47 -10.86 11.22
C TYR A 355 -11.34 -9.93 11.71
N LYS A 356 -11.00 -8.87 10.94
CA LYS A 356 -10.02 -7.86 11.34
C LYS A 356 -10.56 -7.00 12.48
N MET A 357 -11.85 -6.68 12.40
CA MET A 357 -12.51 -5.82 13.36
C MET A 357 -12.58 -6.40 14.78
N ILE A 358 -12.48 -7.74 14.91
CA ILE A 358 -12.40 -8.40 16.21
C ILE A 358 -11.15 -7.98 16.99
N TRP A 359 -10.05 -7.73 16.28
CA TRP A 359 -8.72 -7.45 16.83
C TRP A 359 -8.35 -5.97 16.83
N ASN A 360 -9.09 -5.17 16.10
CA ASN A 360 -8.75 -3.78 15.82
C ASN A 360 -8.58 -2.93 17.10
N THR A 361 -7.42 -2.29 17.24
CA THR A 361 -7.14 -1.28 18.28
C THR A 361 -7.04 0.13 17.70
N GLY A 362 -6.92 0.29 16.39
CA GLY A 362 -6.83 1.57 15.72
C GLY A 362 -6.77 1.42 14.20
N TYR A 363 -6.64 2.53 13.50
CA TYR A 363 -6.65 2.55 12.05
C TYR A 363 -5.52 3.41 11.51
N HIS A 364 -4.84 2.92 10.48
CA HIS A 364 -4.04 3.76 9.61
C HIS A 364 -4.91 4.29 8.49
N GLU A 365 -4.87 5.60 8.28
CA GLU A 365 -5.56 6.29 7.20
C GLU A 365 -4.59 6.52 6.04
N ARG A 366 -5.12 6.45 4.82
CA ARG A 366 -4.38 6.65 3.58
C ARG A 366 -5.07 7.67 2.71
N PHE A 367 -4.29 8.34 1.87
CA PHE A 367 -4.75 9.41 1.00
C PHE A 367 -4.31 9.17 -0.43
N ARG A 368 -5.09 9.72 -1.32
CA ARG A 368 -4.78 9.88 -2.73
C ARG A 368 -4.48 11.34 -2.99
N LEU A 369 -3.34 11.62 -3.60
CA LEU A 369 -2.97 12.92 -4.13
C LEU A 369 -3.11 12.90 -5.65
N ALA A 370 -3.99 13.76 -6.19
CA ALA A 370 -4.15 13.97 -7.62
C ALA A 370 -3.73 15.39 -7.97
N ILE A 371 -2.77 15.57 -8.89
CA ILE A 371 -2.26 16.86 -9.36
C ILE A 371 -2.47 16.93 -10.87
N TRP A 372 -3.02 18.06 -11.35
CA TRP A 372 -3.25 18.30 -12.78
C TRP A 372 -2.20 19.25 -13.34
N SER A 373 -1.67 18.91 -14.52
CA SER A 373 -0.85 19.85 -15.28
C SER A 373 -1.63 21.14 -15.57
N ARG A 374 -0.95 22.28 -15.58
CA ARG A 374 -1.57 23.58 -15.92
C ARG A 374 -2.09 23.69 -17.34
N ARG A 375 -1.62 22.81 -18.25
CA ARG A 375 -2.03 22.77 -19.66
C ARG A 375 -3.51 22.45 -19.74
N TRP A 376 -4.27 23.29 -20.41
CA TRP A 376 -5.72 23.14 -20.51
C TRP A 376 -6.15 21.79 -21.10
N ILE A 377 -5.41 21.28 -22.11
CA ILE A 377 -5.67 19.97 -22.73
C ILE A 377 -5.47 18.85 -21.69
N SER A 378 -4.39 18.91 -20.92
CA SER A 378 -4.10 17.93 -19.87
C SER A 378 -5.17 17.96 -18.79
N ARG A 379 -5.63 19.15 -18.42
CA ARG A 379 -6.72 19.30 -17.44
C ARG A 379 -8.03 18.72 -17.96
N ALA A 380 -8.39 19.00 -19.20
CA ALA A 380 -9.59 18.44 -19.83
C ALA A 380 -9.52 16.90 -19.89
N ARG A 381 -8.37 16.35 -20.30
CA ARG A 381 -8.15 14.89 -20.33
C ARG A 381 -8.26 14.26 -18.93
N ALA A 382 -7.60 14.85 -17.95
CA ALA A 382 -7.61 14.33 -16.58
C ALA A 382 -9.00 14.43 -15.95
N PHE A 383 -9.76 15.50 -16.23
CA PHE A 383 -11.14 15.64 -15.81
C PHE A 383 -12.03 14.52 -16.37
N VAL A 384 -11.96 14.28 -17.67
CA VAL A 384 -12.70 13.17 -18.31
C VAL A 384 -12.31 11.82 -17.70
N TYR A 385 -11.04 11.63 -17.44
CA TYR A 385 -10.52 10.38 -16.90
C TYR A 385 -10.97 10.10 -15.45
N LEU A 386 -10.95 11.12 -14.58
CA LEU A 386 -11.23 10.97 -13.15
C LEU A 386 -12.71 11.24 -12.79
N ASP A 387 -13.24 12.35 -13.26
CA ASP A 387 -14.49 12.90 -12.76
C ASP A 387 -15.72 12.43 -13.54
N LEU A 388 -15.56 12.11 -14.83
CA LEU A 388 -16.69 11.67 -15.64
C LEU A 388 -17.31 10.37 -15.12
N LYS A 389 -16.51 9.44 -14.60
CA LYS A 389 -17.05 8.23 -13.94
C LYS A 389 -17.91 8.60 -12.74
N THR A 390 -17.40 9.48 -11.90
CA THR A 390 -18.10 9.93 -10.68
C THR A 390 -19.38 10.68 -11.05
N ALA A 391 -19.33 11.54 -12.08
CA ALA A 391 -20.50 12.23 -12.59
C ALA A 391 -21.53 11.28 -13.20
N VAL A 392 -21.09 10.32 -14.02
CA VAL A 392 -21.96 9.29 -14.62
C VAL A 392 -22.59 8.42 -13.53
N TYR A 393 -21.84 7.96 -12.53
CA TYR A 393 -22.40 7.21 -11.41
C TYR A 393 -23.38 8.02 -10.54
N ARG A 394 -23.16 9.33 -10.40
CA ARG A 394 -24.11 10.22 -9.72
C ARG A 394 -25.39 10.48 -10.51
N LEU A 395 -25.26 10.58 -11.85
CA LEU A 395 -26.40 10.88 -12.74
C LEU A 395 -27.27 9.66 -13.07
N PHE A 396 -26.67 8.50 -13.21
CA PHE A 396 -27.38 7.28 -13.65
C PHE A 396 -27.66 6.28 -12.52
N GLY A 397 -27.49 6.71 -11.28
CA GLY A 397 -27.96 5.98 -10.11
C GLY A 397 -27.43 4.56 -9.98
N ARG A 398 -26.87 4.28 -8.83
CA ARG A 398 -26.72 2.95 -8.27
C ARG A 398 -27.58 1.88 -8.94
N SER A 399 -27.00 1.14 -9.83
CA SER A 399 -27.47 -0.20 -10.13
C SER A 399 -26.32 -1.11 -9.71
N ARG A 400 -26.46 -1.59 -8.49
CA ARG A 400 -25.88 -2.74 -7.78
C ARG A 400 -24.40 -3.06 -8.00
#